data_d729832d7053bd48e81f1c1ce0a47f35
#
_entry.id   d729832d7053bd48e81f1c1ce0a47f35
#
_cell.length_a   1.000
_cell.length_b   1.000
_cell.length_c   1.000
_cell.angle_alpha   90.00
_cell.angle_beta   90.00
_cell.angle_gamma   90.00
#
_symmetry.space_group_name_H-M   'P 1'
#
loop_
_entity.id
_entity.type
_entity.pdbx_description
1 polymer ?
#
loop_
_entity_poly.entity_id
_entity_poly.type
_entity_poly.pdbx_seq_one_letter_code
_entity_poly.pdbx_strand_id
1 'polypeptide(L)'
;MSMKSDLANREKDIHWPQGFDPSQADLFSHNELLINASCVRIWSHIIDANKWAEWYPNAKEVKITGDNVLKDGAVFRWTTFGLSIESKVNEFTPYTRIGWYGYAPGTAPSFYHTWYLKTRGDACLVVTDEVGKGKDAAHLRETDEGLMHRGHDLWLATLKWVSEGK
;
A
#
# COMPACT_ATOMS: atom_id res chain seq x y z
N MET A 1 -8.25 -0.34 -16.32
CA MET A 1 -8.81 0.17 -15.07
C MET A 1 -8.53 1.65 -14.94
N SER A 2 -9.51 2.47 -14.63
CA SER A 2 -9.38 3.93 -14.57
C SER A 2 -9.46 4.44 -13.15
N MET A 3 -8.87 5.59 -12.90
CA MET A 3 -9.00 6.30 -11.62
C MET A 3 -10.46 6.58 -11.27
N LYS A 4 -11.29 6.90 -12.28
CA LYS A 4 -12.72 7.15 -12.06
C LYS A 4 -13.42 5.92 -11.48
N SER A 5 -13.15 4.74 -12.01
CA SER A 5 -13.73 3.50 -11.49
C SER A 5 -13.19 3.16 -10.10
N ASP A 6 -11.91 3.40 -9.86
CA ASP A 6 -11.31 3.19 -8.53
C ASP A 6 -11.94 4.10 -7.49
N LEU A 7 -12.13 5.38 -7.81
CA LEU A 7 -12.80 6.32 -6.90
C LEU A 7 -14.25 5.90 -6.60
N ALA A 8 -14.96 5.38 -7.59
CA ALA A 8 -16.33 4.89 -7.41
C ALA A 8 -16.40 3.68 -6.48
N ASN A 9 -15.37 2.82 -6.50
CA ASN A 9 -15.31 1.59 -5.73
C ASN A 9 -14.52 1.71 -4.41
N ARG A 10 -13.99 2.90 -4.10
CA ARG A 10 -13.10 3.09 -2.94
C ARG A 10 -13.72 2.62 -1.63
N GLU A 11 -12.88 2.16 -0.73
CA GLU A 11 -13.27 1.88 0.64
C GLU A 11 -13.55 3.20 1.36
N LYS A 12 -14.75 3.32 1.93
CA LYS A 12 -15.20 4.57 2.58
C LYS A 12 -14.68 4.70 4.02
N ASP A 13 -14.22 3.61 4.62
CA ASP A 13 -13.79 3.57 6.01
C ASP A 13 -12.26 3.65 6.14
N ILE A 14 -11.61 4.34 5.23
CA ILE A 14 -10.18 4.63 5.29
C ILE A 14 -9.97 5.99 5.97
N HIS A 15 -8.95 6.08 6.83
CA HIS A 15 -8.55 7.31 7.49
C HIS A 15 -7.46 7.99 6.66
N TRP A 16 -7.84 9.04 5.92
CA TRP A 16 -6.91 9.79 5.09
C TRP A 16 -6.36 10.98 5.88
N PRO A 17 -5.03 11.18 5.91
CA PRO A 17 -4.47 12.37 6.55
C PRO A 17 -4.77 13.62 5.73
N GLN A 18 -4.62 14.78 6.36
CA GLN A 18 -4.82 16.06 5.70
C GLN A 18 -3.97 16.15 4.42
N GLY A 19 -4.58 16.60 3.33
CA GLY A 19 -3.93 16.73 2.04
C GLY A 19 -4.03 15.50 1.13
N PHE A 20 -4.58 14.38 1.63
CA PHE A 20 -4.67 13.12 0.87
C PHE A 20 -6.13 12.62 0.73
N ASP A 21 -7.08 13.53 0.59
CA ASP A 21 -8.47 13.16 0.31
C ASP A 21 -8.56 12.57 -1.11
N PRO A 22 -9.14 11.39 -1.28
CA PRO A 22 -9.31 10.78 -2.61
C PRO A 22 -10.04 11.66 -3.60
N SER A 23 -11.01 12.48 -3.16
CA SER A 23 -11.76 13.37 -4.05
C SER A 23 -10.90 14.47 -4.68
N GLN A 24 -9.72 14.73 -4.12
CA GLN A 24 -8.78 15.73 -4.60
C GLN A 24 -7.45 15.12 -5.06
N ALA A 25 -7.42 13.82 -5.25
CA ALA A 25 -6.21 13.11 -5.67
C ALA A 25 -5.87 13.43 -7.13
N ASP A 26 -4.56 13.51 -7.41
CA ASP A 26 -4.06 13.58 -8.79
C ASP A 26 -3.95 12.18 -9.40
N LEU A 27 -3.75 11.17 -8.55
CA LEU A 27 -3.82 9.75 -8.91
C LEU A 27 -4.42 8.98 -7.74
N PHE A 28 -5.24 7.98 -8.01
CA PHE A 28 -5.87 7.15 -6.99
C PHE A 28 -6.03 5.72 -7.50
N SER A 29 -5.79 4.75 -6.62
CA SER A 29 -6.13 3.35 -6.89
C SER A 29 -6.87 2.73 -5.71
N HIS A 30 -7.82 1.87 -6.03
CA HIS A 30 -8.52 1.00 -5.08
C HIS A 30 -8.36 -0.44 -5.54
N ASN A 31 -7.88 -1.29 -4.64
CA ASN A 31 -7.73 -2.71 -4.88
C ASN A 31 -8.19 -3.49 -3.65
N GLU A 32 -8.82 -4.63 -3.86
CA GLU A 32 -9.18 -5.52 -2.77
C GLU A 32 -9.14 -6.97 -3.23
N LEU A 33 -8.88 -7.87 -2.29
CA LEU A 33 -8.84 -9.30 -2.56
C LEU A 33 -9.20 -10.07 -1.30
N LEU A 34 -10.10 -11.05 -1.42
CA LEU A 34 -10.35 -12.00 -0.35
C LEU A 34 -9.23 -13.04 -0.33
N ILE A 35 -8.55 -13.14 0.79
CA ILE A 35 -7.44 -14.07 0.99
C ILE A 35 -7.88 -15.14 2.00
N ASN A 36 -7.68 -16.39 1.66
CA ASN A 36 -8.11 -17.53 2.47
C ASN A 36 -7.08 -17.87 3.54
N ALA A 37 -6.83 -16.88 4.40
CA ALA A 37 -5.95 -16.94 5.56
C ALA A 37 -6.46 -15.95 6.60
N SER A 38 -6.04 -16.10 7.85
CA SER A 38 -6.44 -15.16 8.90
C SER A 38 -5.82 -13.77 8.68
N CYS A 39 -6.51 -12.73 9.11
CA CYS A 39 -5.94 -11.38 9.06
C CYS A 39 -4.63 -11.28 9.85
N VAL A 40 -4.48 -12.02 10.94
CA VAL A 40 -3.24 -12.06 11.73
C VAL A 40 -2.07 -12.57 10.90
N ARG A 41 -2.26 -13.66 10.15
CA ARG A 41 -1.21 -14.22 9.28
C ARG A 41 -0.84 -13.27 8.15
N ILE A 42 -1.84 -12.68 7.51
CA ILE A 42 -1.62 -11.70 6.44
C ILE A 42 -0.88 -10.47 6.96
N TRP A 43 -1.29 -9.98 8.12
CA TRP A 43 -0.64 -8.84 8.77
C TRP A 43 0.85 -9.07 8.99
N SER A 44 1.22 -10.28 9.39
CA SER A 44 2.63 -10.62 9.62
C SER A 44 3.49 -10.45 8.36
N HIS A 45 2.93 -10.74 7.18
CA HIS A 45 3.63 -10.53 5.92
C HIS A 45 3.70 -9.05 5.54
N ILE A 46 2.65 -8.28 5.83
CA ILE A 46 2.62 -6.85 5.53
C ILE A 46 3.68 -6.09 6.35
N ILE A 47 3.77 -6.36 7.65
CA ILE A 47 4.69 -5.62 8.51
C ILE A 47 6.15 -6.09 8.41
N ASP A 48 6.41 -7.28 7.89
CA ASP A 48 7.77 -7.79 7.70
C ASP A 48 8.35 -7.28 6.37
N ALA A 49 8.47 -5.96 6.27
CA ALA A 49 8.78 -5.28 5.01
C ALA A 49 10.18 -5.63 4.48
N ASN A 50 11.13 -5.96 5.35
CA ASN A 50 12.47 -6.39 4.93
C ASN A 50 12.42 -7.65 4.05
N LYS A 51 11.33 -8.41 4.12
CA LYS A 51 11.14 -9.63 3.33
C LYS A 51 10.22 -9.45 2.12
N TRP A 52 9.70 -8.26 1.86
CA TRP A 52 8.80 -8.06 0.71
C TRP A 52 9.40 -8.53 -0.61
N ALA A 53 10.69 -8.28 -0.82
CA ALA A 53 11.38 -8.65 -2.06
C ALA A 53 11.41 -10.17 -2.31
N GLU A 54 11.16 -10.98 -1.29
CA GLU A 54 11.11 -12.44 -1.43
C GLU A 54 9.83 -12.92 -2.10
N TRP A 55 8.76 -12.14 -2.03
CA TRP A 55 7.46 -12.55 -2.57
C TRP A 55 6.76 -11.49 -3.41
N TYR A 56 7.15 -10.22 -3.34
CA TYR A 56 6.58 -9.15 -4.17
C TYR A 56 7.64 -8.61 -5.12
N PRO A 57 7.55 -8.93 -6.44
CA PRO A 57 8.64 -8.61 -7.37
C PRO A 57 8.86 -7.12 -7.62
N ASN A 58 7.88 -6.26 -7.28
CA ASN A 58 8.02 -4.82 -7.43
C ASN A 58 8.59 -4.12 -6.19
N ALA A 59 9.02 -4.87 -5.19
CA ALA A 59 9.72 -4.34 -4.02
C ALA A 59 11.17 -4.81 -4.04
N LYS A 60 12.10 -3.86 -3.93
CA LYS A 60 13.54 -4.14 -3.92
C LYS A 60 14.22 -3.31 -2.86
N GLU A 61 15.31 -3.85 -2.32
CA GLU A 61 16.20 -3.12 -1.41
C GLU A 61 15.44 -2.50 -0.22
N VAL A 62 14.47 -3.23 0.33
CA VAL A 62 13.66 -2.74 1.44
C VAL A 62 14.46 -2.79 2.73
N LYS A 63 14.52 -1.65 3.43
CA LYS A 63 15.25 -1.53 4.69
C LYS A 63 14.47 -0.66 5.68
N ILE A 64 14.04 -1.28 6.78
CA ILE A 64 13.42 -0.57 7.90
C ILE A 64 14.53 0.00 8.78
N THR A 65 14.42 1.28 9.16
CA THR A 65 15.39 1.94 10.03
C THR A 65 15.17 1.53 11.48
N GLY A 66 16.19 0.92 12.09
CA GLY A 66 16.24 0.64 13.52
C GLY A 66 15.29 -0.42 14.05
N ASP A 67 14.66 -1.22 13.17
CA ASP A 67 13.75 -2.27 13.57
C ASP A 67 13.71 -3.40 12.52
N ASN A 68 13.06 -4.52 12.88
CA ASN A 68 12.88 -5.66 11.98
C ASN A 68 11.51 -5.70 11.33
N VAL A 69 10.52 -5.03 11.90
CA VAL A 69 9.14 -4.98 11.38
C VAL A 69 8.61 -3.55 11.43
N LEU A 70 7.60 -3.28 10.63
CA LEU A 70 6.90 -2.00 10.65
C LEU A 70 6.09 -1.87 11.94
N LYS A 71 6.08 -0.65 12.47
CA LYS A 71 5.29 -0.24 13.63
C LYS A 71 4.95 1.24 13.50
N ASP A 72 4.22 1.78 14.45
CA ASP A 72 3.86 3.20 14.44
C ASP A 72 5.12 4.08 14.36
N GLY A 73 5.14 5.03 13.44
CA GLY A 73 6.26 5.93 13.23
C GLY A 73 7.46 5.33 12.52
N ALA A 74 7.43 4.06 12.12
CA ALA A 74 8.56 3.43 11.43
C ALA A 74 8.89 4.15 10.12
N VAL A 75 10.18 4.28 9.84
CA VAL A 75 10.71 4.82 8.58
C VAL A 75 11.41 3.70 7.83
N PHE A 76 11.13 3.59 6.55
CA PHE A 76 11.79 2.60 5.71
C PHE A 76 12.08 3.14 4.33
N ARG A 77 13.09 2.58 3.68
CA ARG A 77 13.48 2.93 2.31
C ARG A 77 13.37 1.70 1.44
N TRP A 78 12.96 1.90 0.21
CA TRP A 78 12.80 0.83 -0.74
C TRP A 78 12.76 1.35 -2.17
N THR A 79 12.87 0.43 -3.13
CA THR A 79 12.71 0.72 -4.54
C THR A 79 11.47 0.04 -5.04
N THR A 80 10.57 0.81 -5.66
CA THR A 80 9.35 0.30 -6.28
C THR A 80 9.10 1.08 -7.57
N PHE A 81 8.61 0.39 -8.60
CA PHE A 81 8.46 0.97 -9.95
C PHE A 81 9.74 1.64 -10.46
N GLY A 82 10.91 1.12 -10.06
CA GLY A 82 12.19 1.69 -10.45
C GLY A 82 12.58 2.98 -9.72
N LEU A 83 11.82 3.41 -8.73
CA LEU A 83 12.04 4.66 -7.99
C LEU A 83 12.47 4.37 -6.56
N SER A 84 13.46 5.12 -6.08
CA SER A 84 13.84 5.09 -4.67
C SER A 84 12.86 5.90 -3.85
N ILE A 85 12.23 5.26 -2.87
CA ILE A 85 11.18 5.83 -2.04
C ILE A 85 11.59 5.75 -0.58
N GLU A 86 11.29 6.81 0.16
CA GLU A 86 11.27 6.78 1.63
C GLU A 86 9.81 6.79 2.08
N SER A 87 9.50 6.02 3.11
CA SER A 87 8.15 5.89 3.64
C SER A 87 8.16 6.02 5.15
N LYS A 88 7.09 6.60 5.68
CA LYS A 88 6.91 6.74 7.12
C LYS A 88 5.51 6.31 7.51
N VAL A 89 5.43 5.35 8.43
CA VAL A 89 4.15 4.86 8.96
C VAL A 89 3.49 5.97 9.79
N ASN A 90 2.23 6.29 9.45
CA ASN A 90 1.43 7.32 10.09
C ASN A 90 0.27 6.74 10.91
N GLU A 91 -0.35 5.66 10.42
CA GLU A 91 -1.39 4.95 11.15
C GLU A 91 -0.97 3.50 11.35
N PHE A 92 -1.18 2.97 12.54
CA PHE A 92 -0.84 1.60 12.88
C PHE A 92 -1.80 1.07 13.93
N THR A 93 -2.73 0.23 13.50
CA THR A 93 -3.64 -0.51 14.38
C THR A 93 -3.42 -1.99 14.10
N PRO A 94 -2.76 -2.74 15.00
CA PRO A 94 -2.38 -4.13 14.75
C PRO A 94 -3.51 -4.97 14.20
N TYR A 95 -3.20 -5.75 13.17
CA TYR A 95 -4.08 -6.69 12.47
C TYR A 95 -5.21 -6.06 11.66
N THR A 96 -5.33 -4.73 11.64
CA THR A 96 -6.48 -4.04 11.05
C THR A 96 -6.06 -2.97 10.04
N ARG A 97 -5.22 -2.01 10.43
CA ARG A 97 -4.91 -0.85 9.61
C ARG A 97 -3.44 -0.47 9.68
N ILE A 98 -2.84 -0.21 8.54
CA ILE A 98 -1.56 0.48 8.44
C ILE A 98 -1.60 1.43 7.25
N GLY A 99 -1.09 2.64 7.46
CA GLY A 99 -0.97 3.64 6.40
C GLY A 99 0.38 4.34 6.50
N TRP A 100 1.00 4.60 5.35
CA TRP A 100 2.30 5.28 5.32
C TRP A 100 2.38 6.30 4.19
N TYR A 101 3.16 7.33 4.44
CA TYR A 101 3.53 8.29 3.41
C TYR A 101 4.61 7.71 2.51
N GLY A 102 4.59 8.09 1.24
CA GLY A 102 5.64 7.78 0.27
C GLY A 102 6.16 9.07 -0.37
N TYR A 103 7.49 9.18 -0.48
CA TYR A 103 8.13 10.37 -1.04
C TYR A 103 9.54 10.05 -1.53
N ALA A 104 10.02 10.80 -2.51
CA ALA A 104 11.44 10.77 -2.85
C ALA A 104 12.24 11.31 -1.67
N PRO A 105 13.37 10.70 -1.28
CA PRO A 105 14.14 11.18 -0.13
C PRO A 105 14.46 12.67 -0.22
N GLY A 106 14.20 13.40 0.88
CA GLY A 106 14.42 14.84 0.96
C GLY A 106 13.28 15.70 0.41
N THR A 107 12.17 15.11 -0.03
CA THR A 107 11.00 15.84 -0.53
C THR A 107 9.80 15.70 0.41
N ALA A 108 8.79 16.55 0.20
CA ALA A 108 7.53 16.43 0.93
C ALA A 108 6.76 15.18 0.49
N PRO A 109 5.94 14.57 1.38
CA PRO A 109 5.12 13.43 1.02
C PRO A 109 4.21 13.72 -0.17
N SER A 110 4.22 12.82 -1.14
CA SER A 110 3.41 12.91 -2.36
C SER A 110 2.44 11.74 -2.54
N PHE A 111 2.63 10.66 -1.79
CA PHE A 111 1.74 9.51 -1.80
C PHE A 111 1.35 9.13 -0.37
N TYR A 112 0.15 8.58 -0.21
CA TYR A 112 -0.29 7.94 1.02
C TYR A 112 -0.91 6.60 0.69
N HIS A 113 -0.33 5.52 1.19
CA HIS A 113 -0.72 4.14 0.91
C HIS A 113 -1.33 3.52 2.15
N THR A 114 -2.50 2.91 2.00
CA THR A 114 -3.23 2.29 3.10
C THR A 114 -3.46 0.81 2.86
N TRP A 115 -3.45 0.05 3.97
CA TRP A 115 -3.89 -1.33 4.02
C TRP A 115 -4.96 -1.45 5.11
N TYR A 116 -6.08 -2.04 4.76
CA TYR A 116 -7.19 -2.25 5.68
C TYR A 116 -7.63 -3.71 5.58
N LEU A 117 -7.56 -4.42 6.71
CA LEU A 117 -7.85 -5.86 6.80
C LEU A 117 -9.18 -6.06 7.52
N LYS A 118 -10.10 -6.76 6.86
CA LYS A 118 -11.45 -7.02 7.37
C LYS A 118 -11.65 -8.53 7.53
N THR A 119 -11.91 -8.99 8.75
CA THR A 119 -12.19 -10.40 9.01
C THR A 119 -13.46 -10.86 8.30
N ARG A 120 -13.37 -12.00 7.62
CA ARG A 120 -14.48 -12.66 6.93
C ARG A 120 -14.48 -14.15 7.27
N GLY A 121 -15.04 -14.51 8.45
CA GLY A 121 -14.92 -15.87 8.95
C GLY A 121 -13.45 -16.25 9.16
N ASP A 122 -13.02 -17.33 8.55
CA ASP A 122 -11.60 -17.77 8.60
C ASP A 122 -10.73 -17.09 7.54
N ALA A 123 -11.33 -16.29 6.67
CA ALA A 123 -10.64 -15.55 5.64
C ALA A 123 -10.49 -14.07 6.02
N CYS A 124 -9.76 -13.31 5.21
CA CYS A 124 -9.53 -11.89 5.41
C CYS A 124 -9.72 -11.15 4.08
N LEU A 125 -10.57 -10.14 4.07
CA LEU A 125 -10.67 -9.21 2.95
C LEU A 125 -9.60 -8.15 3.13
N VAL A 126 -8.66 -8.10 2.20
CA VAL A 126 -7.57 -7.11 2.22
C VAL A 126 -7.89 -6.01 1.23
N VAL A 127 -7.96 -4.78 1.73
CA VAL A 127 -8.19 -3.58 0.93
C VAL A 127 -6.90 -2.76 0.94
N THR A 128 -6.49 -2.29 -0.24
CA THR A 128 -5.36 -1.37 -0.34
C THR A 128 -5.70 -0.24 -1.29
N ASP A 129 -5.78 0.96 -0.73
CA ASP A 129 -6.08 2.20 -1.44
C ASP A 129 -4.90 3.15 -1.33
N GLU A 130 -4.60 3.87 -2.40
CA GLU A 130 -3.49 4.81 -2.42
C GLU A 130 -3.87 6.10 -3.12
N VAL A 131 -3.49 7.23 -2.52
CA VAL A 131 -3.65 8.58 -3.07
C VAL A 131 -2.28 9.13 -3.45
N GLY A 132 -2.16 9.61 -4.68
CA GLY A 132 -1.01 10.39 -5.14
C GLY A 132 -1.41 11.85 -5.35
N LYS A 133 -0.51 12.76 -4.94
CA LYS A 133 -0.69 14.21 -5.05
C LYS A 133 0.53 14.84 -5.70
N GLY A 134 0.31 15.87 -6.51
CA GLY A 134 1.37 16.67 -7.10
C GLY A 134 1.73 16.28 -8.52
N LYS A 135 2.82 16.88 -9.02
CA LYS A 135 3.20 16.80 -10.44
C LYS A 135 3.52 15.38 -10.90
N ASP A 136 4.21 14.61 -10.08
CA ASP A 136 4.62 13.26 -10.48
C ASP A 136 3.41 12.32 -10.56
N ALA A 137 2.48 12.43 -9.62
CA ALA A 137 1.23 11.67 -9.62
C ALA A 137 0.37 12.05 -10.83
N ALA A 138 0.24 13.35 -11.12
CA ALA A 138 -0.50 13.85 -12.28
C ALA A 138 0.13 13.38 -13.60
N HIS A 139 1.45 13.40 -13.69
CA HIS A 139 2.17 12.91 -14.87
C HIS A 139 1.97 11.41 -15.08
N LEU A 140 2.03 10.62 -14.01
CA LEU A 140 1.78 9.18 -14.08
C LEU A 140 0.35 8.90 -14.55
N ARG A 141 -0.62 9.67 -14.06
CA ARG A 141 -2.01 9.55 -14.51
C ARG A 141 -2.15 9.79 -16.01
N GLU A 142 -1.43 10.78 -16.54
CA GLU A 142 -1.47 11.10 -17.97
C GLU A 142 -0.77 10.03 -18.84
N THR A 143 0.32 9.45 -18.34
CA THR A 143 1.13 8.52 -19.13
C THR A 143 0.72 7.06 -18.97
N ASP A 144 0.32 6.66 -17.77
CA ASP A 144 -0.15 5.29 -17.49
C ASP A 144 -1.03 5.27 -16.25
N GLU A 145 -2.28 5.68 -16.41
CA GLU A 145 -3.26 5.81 -15.33
C GLU A 145 -3.42 4.51 -14.51
N GLY A 146 -3.26 3.36 -15.14
CA GLY A 146 -3.47 2.06 -14.51
C GLY A 146 -2.23 1.42 -13.86
N LEU A 147 -1.07 2.07 -13.91
CA LEU A 147 0.17 1.46 -13.42
C LEU A 147 0.10 1.11 -11.94
N MET A 148 -0.33 2.05 -11.11
CA MET A 148 -0.43 1.84 -9.66
C MET A 148 -1.45 0.76 -9.33
N HIS A 149 -2.60 0.77 -10.01
CA HIS A 149 -3.63 -0.26 -9.82
C HIS A 149 -3.10 -1.66 -10.16
N ARG A 150 -2.42 -1.81 -11.30
CA ARG A 150 -1.83 -3.10 -11.70
C ARG A 150 -0.76 -3.58 -10.72
N GLY A 151 0.05 -2.67 -10.22
CA GLY A 151 1.06 -2.98 -9.21
C GLY A 151 0.44 -3.49 -7.91
N HIS A 152 -0.67 -2.90 -7.48
CA HIS A 152 -1.39 -3.34 -6.28
C HIS A 152 -2.12 -4.67 -6.50
N ASP A 153 -2.65 -4.92 -7.69
CA ASP A 153 -3.21 -6.22 -8.03
C ASP A 153 -2.14 -7.32 -7.89
N LEU A 154 -0.95 -7.06 -8.39
CA LEU A 154 0.17 -8.00 -8.25
C LEU A 154 0.54 -8.18 -6.77
N TRP A 155 0.58 -7.11 -6.01
CA TRP A 155 0.92 -7.18 -4.58
C TRP A 155 -0.09 -8.03 -3.82
N LEU A 156 -1.37 -7.82 -4.06
CA LEU A 156 -2.44 -8.63 -3.45
C LEU A 156 -2.36 -10.09 -3.88
N ALA A 157 -2.09 -10.36 -5.15
CA ALA A 157 -1.98 -11.74 -5.65
C ALA A 157 -0.81 -12.48 -5.00
N THR A 158 0.34 -11.83 -4.86
CA THR A 158 1.50 -12.46 -4.21
C THR A 158 1.34 -12.56 -2.70
N LEU A 159 0.68 -11.57 -2.07
CA LEU A 159 0.31 -11.65 -0.66
C LEU A 159 -0.63 -12.84 -0.40
N LYS A 160 -1.61 -13.03 -1.27
CA LYS A 160 -2.50 -14.20 -1.22
C LYS A 160 -1.71 -15.50 -1.30
N TRP A 161 -0.82 -15.59 -2.27
CA TRP A 161 -0.01 -16.79 -2.49
C TRP A 161 0.84 -17.13 -1.26
N VAL A 162 1.55 -16.16 -0.70
CA VAL A 162 2.43 -16.40 0.48
C VAL A 162 1.60 -16.66 1.74
N SER A 163 0.44 -16.03 1.89
CA SER A 163 -0.39 -16.16 3.09
C SER A 163 -1.16 -17.47 3.15
N GLU A 164 -1.51 -18.06 2.01
CA GLU A 164 -2.29 -19.30 1.97
C GLU A 164 -1.43 -20.55 2.20
N GLY A 165 -0.21 -20.39 2.65
CA GLY A 165 0.60 -21.48 3.15
C GLY A 165 1.42 -22.22 2.09
N LYS A 166 1.70 -21.55 1.03
CA LYS A 166 2.47 -22.16 -0.07
C LYS A 166 3.93 -21.80 -0.01
#